data_4a855ae3405c00b288d76b465edb97df
#
_entry.id   4a855ae3405c00b288d76b465edb97df
#
_cell.length_a   1.000
_cell.length_b   1.000
_cell.length_c   1.000
_cell.angle_alpha   90.00
_cell.angle_beta   90.00
_cell.angle_gamma   90.00
#
_symmetry.space_group_name_H-M   'P 1'
#
loop_
_entity.id
_entity.type
_entity.pdbx_description
1 polymer ?
#
loop_
_entity_poly.entity_id
_entity_poly.type
_entity_poly.pdbx_seq_one_letter_code
_entity_poly.pdbx_strand_id
1 'polypeptide(L)'
;MKEQIKSRILVEMQSVLNREQLQELKLCLDRNLYNVVVESECNELIINHYPSNEEMIKRYYADLVISGKSDKTIEQYMNQIGVFFSMVNKNWHEVNKDDIVFFLGSLLKNGKIKKVSIDNKRRCVKTFFNFLEDNDYITRNPFKGVSKVKYEQKKKEYLTDDEVIKIRDCVIENGGKKKIRDLAIIDFLLSTGVRVSEFVNLKQSDVDLNNGTVNVYATKTREWRTVYLDSNAKKHLIDYLNTRNDYSEYLFTNNKKKLSNSAVENVLHKYGRKSHINKHCSVHLFRKTLATKLYKKGMDVSKIAKILGHHSVKTTELYYLTVCEEDVRYTYKSLC
;
A
#
# COMPACT_ATOMS: atom_id res chain seq x y z
N MET A 1 40.06 33.77 13.32
CA MET A 1 39.23 34.98 13.43
C MET A 1 39.50 35.76 14.73
N LYS A 2 39.26 35.23 15.93
CA LYS A 2 39.47 35.85 17.24
C LYS A 2 40.85 36.49 17.39
N GLU A 3 41.94 35.75 17.05
CA GLU A 3 43.32 36.29 17.11
C GLU A 3 43.59 37.37 16.06
N GLN A 4 42.93 37.33 14.92
CA GLN A 4 43.02 38.37 13.89
C GLN A 4 42.39 39.70 14.37
N ILE A 5 41.24 39.62 15.07
CA ILE A 5 40.57 40.78 15.63
C ILE A 5 41.41 41.38 16.73
N LYS A 6 41.99 40.59 17.64
CA LYS A 6 42.92 41.07 18.67
C LYS A 6 44.13 41.77 18.06
N SER A 7 44.76 41.13 17.05
CA SER A 7 45.91 41.72 16.37
C SER A 7 45.56 43.04 15.69
N ARG A 8 44.40 43.15 15.07
CA ARG A 8 43.94 44.38 14.42
C ARG A 8 43.72 45.50 15.41
N ILE A 9 43.05 45.23 16.54
CA ILE A 9 42.84 46.21 17.61
C ILE A 9 44.19 46.68 18.16
N LEU A 10 45.16 45.80 18.43
CA LEU A 10 46.47 46.17 18.92
C LEU A 10 47.26 47.03 17.92
N VAL A 11 47.18 46.73 16.64
CA VAL A 11 47.81 47.52 15.58
C VAL A 11 47.22 48.93 15.49
N GLU A 12 45.88 49.04 15.49
CA GLU A 12 45.19 50.33 15.47
C GLU A 12 45.51 51.20 16.67
N MET A 13 45.65 50.57 17.84
CA MET A 13 45.97 51.31 19.12
C MET A 13 47.48 51.68 19.33
N GLN A 14 48.37 51.13 18.46
CA GLN A 14 49.80 51.47 18.51
C GLN A 14 50.10 52.99 18.33
N SER A 15 49.26 53.70 17.60
CA SER A 15 49.42 55.15 17.36
C SER A 15 48.92 56.03 18.53
N VAL A 16 48.18 55.42 19.48
CA VAL A 16 47.51 56.19 20.57
C VAL A 16 48.04 55.81 21.95
N LEU A 17 48.50 54.58 22.16
CA LEU A 17 48.91 54.01 23.43
C LEU A 17 50.45 53.86 23.51
N ASN A 18 51.01 54.05 24.68
CA ASN A 18 52.40 53.75 24.96
C ASN A 18 52.61 52.24 25.15
N ARG A 19 53.87 51.78 25.25
CA ARG A 19 54.25 50.40 25.29
C ARG A 19 53.65 49.61 26.49
N GLU A 20 53.56 50.22 27.64
CA GLU A 20 53.00 49.65 28.88
C GLU A 20 51.46 49.50 28.74
N GLN A 21 50.80 50.54 28.24
CA GLN A 21 49.35 50.51 27.99
C GLN A 21 48.93 49.51 26.92
N LEU A 22 49.74 49.31 25.87
CA LEU A 22 49.49 48.26 24.87
C LEU A 22 49.60 46.85 25.43
N GLN A 23 50.52 46.68 26.40
CA GLN A 23 50.69 45.36 27.04
C GLN A 23 49.54 45.10 28.01
N GLU A 24 49.04 46.10 28.69
CA GLU A 24 47.85 45.99 29.50
C GLU A 24 46.58 45.77 28.72
N LEU A 25 46.43 46.45 27.58
CA LEU A 25 45.31 46.15 26.59
C LEU A 25 45.34 44.75 26.09
N LYS A 26 46.50 44.19 25.73
CA LYS A 26 46.65 42.81 25.29
C LYS A 26 46.17 41.82 26.36
N LEU A 27 46.58 41.99 27.59
CA LEU A 27 46.17 41.17 28.74
C LEU A 27 44.66 41.29 28.99
N CYS A 28 44.08 42.45 28.83
CA CYS A 28 42.67 42.72 28.96
C CYS A 28 41.87 42.00 27.87
N LEU A 29 42.32 42.07 26.60
CA LEU A 29 41.71 41.37 25.47
C LEU A 29 41.79 39.85 25.64
N ASP A 30 42.92 39.32 26.10
CA ASP A 30 43.10 37.88 26.34
C ASP A 30 42.17 37.39 27.44
N ARG A 31 42.00 38.15 28.53
CA ARG A 31 41.11 37.79 29.64
C ARG A 31 39.63 37.82 29.23
N ASN A 32 39.18 38.90 28.60
CA ASN A 32 37.77 39.11 28.29
C ASN A 32 37.27 38.27 27.10
N LEU A 33 38.16 37.95 26.17
CA LEU A 33 37.83 37.14 25.01
C LEU A 33 38.14 35.64 25.18
N TYR A 34 38.59 35.20 26.36
CA TYR A 34 39.02 33.81 26.58
C TYR A 34 37.94 32.80 26.23
N ASN A 35 36.70 32.99 26.68
CA ASN A 35 35.55 32.09 26.44
C ASN A 35 34.60 32.60 25.34
N VAL A 36 34.99 33.62 24.56
CA VAL A 36 34.16 34.16 23.49
C VAL A 36 34.45 33.40 22.20
N VAL A 37 33.43 32.81 21.59
CA VAL A 37 33.46 32.27 20.22
C VAL A 37 33.10 33.43 19.30
N VAL A 38 34.03 33.82 18.42
CA VAL A 38 33.78 34.84 17.39
C VAL A 38 33.39 34.13 16.13
N GLU A 39 32.11 34.14 15.79
CA GLU A 39 31.59 33.68 14.51
C GLU A 39 31.54 34.85 13.54
N SER A 40 31.92 34.65 12.28
CA SER A 40 31.66 35.64 11.26
C SER A 40 30.18 35.67 10.96
N GLU A 41 29.50 36.79 11.20
CA GLU A 41 28.26 37.03 10.46
C GLU A 41 28.65 37.12 8.98
N CYS A 42 28.47 36.02 8.27
CA CYS A 42 28.38 36.09 6.83
C CYS A 42 27.11 36.88 6.51
N ASN A 43 27.25 38.13 6.20
CA ASN A 43 26.21 38.98 5.61
C ASN A 43 25.97 38.62 4.10
N GLU A 44 26.45 37.51 3.67
CA GLU A 44 25.86 36.85 2.51
C GLU A 44 24.56 36.25 3.00
N LEU A 45 23.46 36.85 2.59
CA LEU A 45 22.18 36.14 2.52
C LEU A 45 22.49 34.83 1.77
N ILE A 46 22.80 33.74 2.49
CA ILE A 46 22.68 32.41 2.00
C ILE A 46 21.18 32.31 1.78
N ILE A 47 20.73 32.70 0.60
CA ILE A 47 19.45 32.30 0.08
C ILE A 47 19.61 30.79 -0.04
N ASN A 48 19.26 30.07 1.04
CA ASN A 48 19.08 28.63 0.99
C ASN A 48 17.99 28.42 -0.05
N HIS A 49 18.44 28.24 -1.30
CA HIS A 49 17.54 27.99 -2.42
C HIS A 49 17.06 26.54 -2.28
N TYR A 50 16.13 26.36 -1.33
CA TYR A 50 15.49 25.06 -1.18
C TYR A 50 14.79 24.71 -2.49
N PRO A 51 14.96 23.49 -3.00
CA PRO A 51 14.22 23.01 -4.17
C PRO A 51 12.73 23.20 -3.94
N SER A 52 11.99 23.49 -5.01
CA SER A 52 10.54 23.60 -4.93
C SER A 52 9.88 22.28 -4.54
N ASN A 53 8.62 22.32 -4.11
CA ASN A 53 7.83 21.11 -3.86
C ASN A 53 7.80 20.19 -5.09
N GLU A 54 7.66 20.75 -6.29
CA GLU A 54 7.64 20.00 -7.54
C GLU A 54 8.96 19.29 -7.80
N GLU A 55 10.06 19.94 -7.54
CA GLU A 55 11.40 19.36 -7.72
C GLU A 55 11.64 18.22 -6.74
N MET A 56 11.27 18.37 -5.47
CA MET A 56 11.40 17.32 -4.49
C MET A 56 10.47 16.13 -4.77
N ILE A 57 9.26 16.40 -5.26
CA ILE A 57 8.34 15.35 -5.71
C ILE A 57 8.93 14.58 -6.92
N LYS A 58 9.60 15.26 -7.86
CA LYS A 58 10.31 14.59 -8.97
C LYS A 58 11.46 13.71 -8.49
N ARG A 59 12.23 14.15 -7.51
CA ARG A 59 13.30 13.33 -6.89
C ARG A 59 12.72 12.09 -6.20
N TYR A 60 11.65 12.25 -5.46
CA TYR A 60 10.95 11.13 -4.81
C TYR A 60 10.32 10.17 -5.83
N TYR A 61 9.77 10.68 -6.94
CA TYR A 61 9.30 9.85 -8.05
C TYR A 61 10.43 8.95 -8.57
N ALA A 62 11.61 9.52 -8.83
CA ALA A 62 12.76 8.75 -9.29
C ALA A 62 13.19 7.66 -8.29
N ASP A 63 13.21 7.97 -7.00
CA ASP A 63 13.48 7.01 -5.93
C ASP A 63 12.47 5.84 -5.93
N LEU A 64 11.18 6.13 -6.08
CA LEU A 64 10.13 5.10 -6.15
C LEU A 64 10.30 4.20 -7.39
N VAL A 65 10.71 4.76 -8.54
CA VAL A 65 11.00 4.00 -9.77
C VAL A 65 12.20 3.07 -9.54
N ILE A 66 13.30 3.58 -8.99
CA ILE A 66 14.51 2.80 -8.67
C ILE A 66 14.18 1.69 -7.67
N SER A 67 13.33 1.97 -6.66
CA SER A 67 12.87 0.97 -5.68
C SER A 67 11.90 -0.07 -6.26
N GLY A 68 11.61 -0.02 -7.55
CA GLY A 68 10.78 -1.00 -8.27
C GLY A 68 9.30 -0.98 -7.90
N LYS A 69 8.77 0.18 -7.46
CA LYS A 69 7.32 0.32 -7.21
C LYS A 69 6.55 0.27 -8.51
N SER A 70 5.32 -0.28 -8.47
CA SER A 70 4.45 -0.29 -9.65
C SER A 70 3.96 1.12 -9.99
N ASP A 71 3.75 1.41 -11.29
CA ASP A 71 3.24 2.70 -11.78
C ASP A 71 1.98 3.14 -11.03
N LYS A 72 1.04 2.22 -10.80
CA LYS A 72 -0.18 2.49 -10.04
C LYS A 72 0.09 2.92 -8.59
N THR A 73 1.13 2.35 -7.96
CA THR A 73 1.53 2.73 -6.59
C THR A 73 2.16 4.11 -6.60
N ILE A 74 3.01 4.38 -7.58
CA ILE A 74 3.67 5.68 -7.76
C ILE A 74 2.61 6.76 -7.99
N GLU A 75 1.70 6.55 -8.93
CA GLU A 75 0.58 7.46 -9.21
C GLU A 75 -0.24 7.77 -7.94
N GLN A 76 -0.56 6.73 -7.17
CA GLN A 76 -1.29 6.91 -5.91
C GLN A 76 -0.50 7.78 -4.93
N TYR A 77 0.82 7.60 -4.80
CA TYR A 77 1.65 8.40 -3.90
C TYR A 77 1.73 9.85 -4.37
N MET A 78 2.00 10.07 -5.67
CA MET A 78 2.06 11.40 -6.25
C MET A 78 0.75 12.17 -6.04
N ASN A 79 -0.39 11.53 -6.32
CA ASN A 79 -1.71 12.13 -6.11
C ASN A 79 -1.96 12.52 -4.65
N GLN A 80 -1.58 11.66 -3.67
CA GLN A 80 -1.81 11.98 -2.26
C GLN A 80 -0.88 13.08 -1.75
N ILE A 81 0.36 13.13 -2.21
CA ILE A 81 1.33 14.18 -1.90
C ILE A 81 0.87 15.51 -2.50
N GLY A 82 0.39 15.53 -3.75
CA GLY A 82 -0.17 16.72 -4.39
C GLY A 82 -1.37 17.28 -3.62
N VAL A 83 -2.30 16.41 -3.20
CA VAL A 83 -3.44 16.81 -2.35
C VAL A 83 -2.97 17.37 -1.01
N PHE A 84 -1.95 16.79 -0.40
CA PHE A 84 -1.40 17.29 0.85
C PHE A 84 -0.85 18.71 0.70
N PHE A 85 0.04 18.95 -0.26
CA PHE A 85 0.64 20.27 -0.46
C PHE A 85 -0.37 21.33 -0.92
N SER A 86 -1.39 20.95 -1.69
CA SER A 86 -2.46 21.88 -2.06
C SER A 86 -3.32 22.32 -0.86
N MET A 87 -3.44 21.47 0.18
CA MET A 87 -4.22 21.81 1.39
C MET A 87 -3.38 22.56 2.41
N VAL A 88 -2.10 22.23 2.57
CA VAL A 88 -1.21 22.85 3.58
C VAL A 88 -0.66 24.17 3.07
N ASN A 89 -0.48 24.34 1.77
CA ASN A 89 0.04 25.52 1.09
C ASN A 89 1.37 26.03 1.69
N LYS A 90 2.31 25.11 1.94
CA LYS A 90 3.66 25.36 2.45
C LYS A 90 4.69 24.61 1.60
N ASN A 91 5.95 25.07 1.65
CA ASN A 91 7.06 24.31 1.12
C ASN A 91 7.39 23.11 2.02
N TRP A 92 7.96 22.05 1.44
CA TRP A 92 8.26 20.80 2.15
C TRP A 92 9.11 20.98 3.41
N HIS A 93 10.06 21.93 3.40
CA HIS A 93 10.97 22.23 4.53
C HIS A 93 10.30 23.05 5.66
N GLU A 94 9.17 23.71 5.39
CA GLU A 94 8.40 24.49 6.35
C GLU A 94 7.34 23.67 7.06
N VAL A 95 7.05 22.45 6.56
CA VAL A 95 6.02 21.59 7.12
C VAL A 95 6.42 21.07 8.49
N ASN A 96 5.57 21.30 9.47
CA ASN A 96 5.73 20.84 10.83
C ASN A 96 4.65 19.83 11.23
N LYS A 97 4.72 19.33 12.47
CA LYS A 97 3.77 18.36 13.01
C LYS A 97 2.32 18.86 13.01
N ASP A 98 2.12 20.14 13.31
CA ASP A 98 0.78 20.73 13.44
C ASP A 98 0.09 20.81 12.07
N ASP A 99 0.85 21.04 11.00
CA ASP A 99 0.33 21.00 9.61
C ASP A 99 -0.19 19.60 9.26
N ILE A 100 0.52 18.54 9.67
CA ILE A 100 0.09 17.15 9.48
C ILE A 100 -1.19 16.87 10.28
N VAL A 101 -1.24 17.31 11.53
CA VAL A 101 -2.43 17.12 12.40
C VAL A 101 -3.62 17.87 11.83
N PHE A 102 -3.43 19.12 11.36
CA PHE A 102 -4.47 19.92 10.73
C PHE A 102 -4.99 19.26 9.45
N PHE A 103 -4.09 18.78 8.57
CA PHE A 103 -4.47 18.05 7.36
C PHE A 103 -5.33 16.84 7.66
N LEU A 104 -4.90 15.98 8.59
CA LEU A 104 -5.67 14.78 8.96
C LEU A 104 -6.98 15.13 9.67
N GLY A 105 -6.96 16.15 10.54
CA GLY A 105 -8.15 16.65 11.25
C GLY A 105 -9.21 17.18 10.30
N SER A 106 -8.81 17.95 9.28
CA SER A 106 -9.73 18.47 8.26
C SER A 106 -10.39 17.37 7.43
N LEU A 107 -9.63 16.32 7.06
CA LEU A 107 -10.18 15.16 6.36
C LEU A 107 -11.17 14.37 7.23
N LEU A 108 -10.89 14.24 8.53
CA LEU A 108 -11.78 13.56 9.48
C LEU A 108 -13.07 14.34 9.71
N LYS A 109 -12.96 15.68 9.86
CA LYS A 109 -14.11 16.58 10.08
C LYS A 109 -15.06 16.62 8.89
N ASN A 110 -14.53 16.51 7.67
CA ASN A 110 -15.34 16.51 6.43
C ASN A 110 -16.28 15.29 6.34
N GLY A 111 -15.98 14.18 7.00
CA GLY A 111 -16.83 12.98 7.08
C GLY A 111 -17.08 12.23 5.76
N LYS A 112 -16.74 12.80 4.60
CA LYS A 112 -16.96 12.21 3.27
C LYS A 112 -16.05 11.02 2.96
N ILE A 113 -14.94 10.89 3.67
CA ILE A 113 -13.90 9.89 3.41
C ILE A 113 -13.85 8.89 4.58
N LYS A 114 -13.82 7.59 4.27
CA LYS A 114 -13.67 6.54 5.29
C LYS A 114 -12.35 6.70 6.04
N LYS A 115 -12.35 6.50 7.37
CA LYS A 115 -11.15 6.60 8.24
C LYS A 115 -9.97 5.75 7.74
N VAL A 116 -10.22 4.55 7.20
CA VAL A 116 -9.20 3.69 6.56
C VAL A 116 -8.52 4.40 5.38
N SER A 117 -9.31 5.10 4.55
CA SER A 117 -8.76 5.85 3.40
C SER A 117 -7.94 7.04 3.85
N ILE A 118 -8.32 7.70 4.96
CA ILE A 118 -7.53 8.79 5.56
C ILE A 118 -6.20 8.24 6.10
N ASP A 119 -6.19 7.08 6.78
CA ASP A 119 -4.94 6.47 7.22
C ASP A 119 -4.04 6.04 6.04
N ASN A 120 -4.61 5.61 4.92
CA ASN A 120 -3.86 5.36 3.70
C ASN A 120 -3.21 6.65 3.15
N LYS A 121 -3.95 7.77 3.12
CA LYS A 121 -3.39 9.08 2.74
C LYS A 121 -2.25 9.49 3.67
N ARG A 122 -2.45 9.37 4.99
CA ARG A 122 -1.41 9.61 6.00
C ARG A 122 -0.14 8.79 5.71
N ARG A 123 -0.29 7.50 5.37
CA ARG A 123 0.86 6.63 5.04
C ARG A 123 1.58 7.08 3.77
N CYS A 124 0.86 7.47 2.74
CA CYS A 124 1.47 7.96 1.50
C CYS A 124 2.30 9.23 1.73
N VAL A 125 1.75 10.20 2.46
CA VAL A 125 2.48 11.44 2.79
C VAL A 125 3.67 11.15 3.72
N LYS A 126 3.48 10.26 4.72
CA LYS A 126 4.58 9.86 5.61
C LYS A 126 5.77 9.27 4.86
N THR A 127 5.54 8.46 3.82
CA THR A 127 6.65 7.87 3.05
C THR A 127 7.47 8.92 2.30
N PHE A 128 6.85 10.01 1.87
CA PHE A 128 7.57 11.14 1.30
C PHE A 128 8.46 11.83 2.34
N PHE A 129 7.94 12.11 3.53
CA PHE A 129 8.76 12.72 4.60
C PHE A 129 9.82 11.76 5.15
N ASN A 130 9.61 10.44 5.10
CA ASN A 130 10.68 9.49 5.38
C ASN A 130 11.79 9.60 4.32
N PHE A 131 11.45 9.66 3.01
CA PHE A 131 12.43 9.88 1.96
C PHE A 131 13.23 11.18 2.18
N LEU A 132 12.58 12.26 2.62
CA LEU A 132 13.29 13.51 2.92
C LEU A 132 14.26 13.35 4.10
N GLU A 133 13.87 12.62 5.15
CA GLU A 133 14.73 12.35 6.33
C GLU A 133 15.86 11.39 5.97
N ASP A 134 15.57 10.30 5.24
CA ASP A 134 16.53 9.27 4.84
C ASP A 134 17.63 9.80 3.88
N ASN A 135 17.37 10.92 3.19
CA ASN A 135 18.31 11.60 2.29
C ASN A 135 18.83 12.93 2.86
N ASP A 136 18.72 13.15 4.17
CA ASP A 136 19.23 14.33 4.90
C ASP A 136 18.69 15.68 4.41
N TYR A 137 17.55 15.70 3.69
CA TYR A 137 16.89 16.95 3.31
C TYR A 137 16.22 17.64 4.50
N ILE A 138 15.79 16.86 5.51
CA ILE A 138 15.26 17.34 6.78
C ILE A 138 15.93 16.62 7.94
N THR A 139 16.21 17.34 9.01
CA THR A 139 16.81 16.77 10.22
C THR A 139 15.81 16.02 11.09
N ARG A 140 14.52 16.31 10.94
CA ARG A 140 13.45 15.69 11.76
C ARG A 140 12.17 15.54 10.96
N ASN A 141 11.66 14.33 10.90
CA ASN A 141 10.41 14.01 10.23
C ASN A 141 9.19 14.59 10.98
N PRO A 142 8.36 15.43 10.34
CA PRO A 142 7.18 16.02 10.98
C PRO A 142 6.12 14.98 11.40
N PHE A 143 6.18 13.76 10.87
CA PHE A 143 5.32 12.64 11.31
C PHE A 143 5.74 12.01 12.64
N LYS A 144 6.88 12.41 13.22
CA LYS A 144 7.33 11.88 14.50
C LYS A 144 6.34 12.25 15.62
N GLY A 145 5.73 11.24 16.22
CA GLY A 145 4.69 11.44 17.25
C GLY A 145 3.28 11.73 16.70
N VAL A 146 3.05 11.63 15.39
CA VAL A 146 1.70 11.67 14.83
C VAL A 146 1.07 10.28 14.90
N SER A 147 -0.06 10.19 15.62
CA SER A 147 -0.79 8.93 15.82
C SER A 147 -1.43 8.42 14.53
N LYS A 148 -1.61 7.10 14.45
CA LYS A 148 -2.42 6.47 13.39
C LYS A 148 -3.89 6.87 13.56
N VAL A 149 -4.61 7.00 12.46
CA VAL A 149 -6.06 7.20 12.50
C VAL A 149 -6.70 5.91 13.01
N LYS A 150 -7.34 5.98 14.19
CA LYS A 150 -8.06 4.83 14.77
C LYS A 150 -9.36 4.60 14.02
N TYR A 151 -9.60 3.36 13.63
CA TYR A 151 -10.86 2.91 13.02
C TYR A 151 -11.15 1.47 13.43
N GLU A 152 -12.44 1.16 13.50
CA GLU A 152 -12.89 -0.21 13.78
C GLU A 152 -12.57 -1.11 12.58
N GLN A 153 -11.97 -2.25 12.85
CA GLN A 153 -11.80 -3.28 11.85
C GLN A 153 -13.13 -4.02 11.71
N LYS A 154 -13.77 -3.90 10.55
CA LYS A 154 -14.96 -4.69 10.26
C LYS A 154 -14.63 -6.17 10.26
N LYS A 155 -15.52 -7.00 10.84
CA LYS A 155 -15.44 -8.46 10.71
C LYS A 155 -15.26 -8.82 9.23
N LYS A 156 -14.32 -9.71 8.97
CA LYS A 156 -14.00 -10.10 7.60
C LYS A 156 -15.04 -11.10 7.13
N GLU A 157 -15.78 -10.71 6.11
CA GLU A 157 -16.84 -11.52 5.52
C GLU A 157 -16.24 -12.60 4.61
N TYR A 158 -16.91 -13.74 4.51
CA TYR A 158 -16.73 -14.80 3.52
C TYR A 158 -18.11 -15.32 3.11
N LEU A 159 -18.22 -16.03 2.00
CA LEU A 159 -19.47 -16.63 1.54
C LEU A 159 -19.70 -17.99 2.24
N THR A 160 -20.90 -18.21 2.76
CA THR A 160 -21.33 -19.53 3.21
C THR A 160 -21.58 -20.45 2.02
N ASP A 161 -21.67 -21.77 2.25
CA ASP A 161 -21.97 -22.72 1.18
C ASP A 161 -23.35 -22.43 0.56
N ASP A 162 -24.37 -22.07 1.36
CA ASP A 162 -25.69 -21.66 0.86
C ASP A 162 -25.63 -20.40 -0.01
N GLU A 163 -24.82 -19.41 0.37
CA GLU A 163 -24.65 -18.21 -0.45
C GLU A 163 -23.96 -18.53 -1.79
N VAL A 164 -23.00 -19.45 -1.80
CA VAL A 164 -22.36 -19.94 -3.03
C VAL A 164 -23.37 -20.64 -3.92
N ILE A 165 -24.24 -21.50 -3.37
CA ILE A 165 -25.32 -22.15 -4.09
C ILE A 165 -26.25 -21.11 -4.71
N LYS A 166 -26.73 -20.15 -3.94
CA LYS A 166 -27.59 -19.06 -4.43
C LYS A 166 -26.98 -18.28 -5.58
N ILE A 167 -25.66 -18.02 -5.53
CA ILE A 167 -24.96 -17.36 -6.64
C ILE A 167 -25.00 -18.23 -7.89
N ARG A 168 -24.69 -19.53 -7.77
CA ARG A 168 -24.70 -20.46 -8.91
C ARG A 168 -26.10 -20.56 -9.54
N ASP A 169 -27.12 -20.74 -8.73
CA ASP A 169 -28.50 -20.81 -9.19
C ASP A 169 -28.91 -19.54 -9.91
N CYS A 170 -28.55 -18.38 -9.35
CA CYS A 170 -28.80 -17.10 -9.99
C CYS A 170 -28.09 -16.97 -11.36
N VAL A 171 -26.88 -17.52 -11.52
CA VAL A 171 -26.18 -17.55 -12.82
C VAL A 171 -26.92 -18.46 -13.79
N ILE A 172 -27.38 -19.63 -13.34
CA ILE A 172 -28.11 -20.60 -14.17
C ILE A 172 -29.39 -19.98 -14.70
N GLU A 173 -30.13 -19.28 -13.87
CA GLU A 173 -31.40 -18.64 -14.22
C GLU A 173 -31.23 -17.35 -15.04
N ASN A 174 -30.26 -16.51 -14.69
CA ASN A 174 -30.15 -15.13 -15.18
C ASN A 174 -28.93 -14.88 -16.10
N GLY A 175 -28.13 -15.90 -16.41
CA GLY A 175 -26.88 -15.76 -17.16
C GLY A 175 -27.06 -15.55 -18.65
N GLY A 176 -28.17 -16.03 -19.22
CA GLY A 176 -28.45 -15.98 -20.66
C GLY A 176 -27.32 -16.59 -21.48
N LYS A 177 -26.94 -15.98 -22.59
CA LYS A 177 -25.86 -16.44 -23.47
C LYS A 177 -24.47 -16.54 -22.79
N LYS A 178 -24.26 -15.85 -21.67
CA LYS A 178 -22.98 -15.84 -20.94
C LYS A 178 -22.96 -16.80 -19.73
N LYS A 179 -24.06 -17.53 -19.52
CA LYS A 179 -24.24 -18.41 -18.35
C LYS A 179 -23.07 -19.36 -18.14
N ILE A 180 -22.67 -20.10 -19.16
CA ILE A 180 -21.59 -21.11 -19.07
C ILE A 180 -20.27 -20.44 -18.69
N ARG A 181 -19.93 -19.33 -19.33
CA ARG A 181 -18.72 -18.57 -19.01
C ARG A 181 -18.75 -18.01 -17.59
N ASP A 182 -19.86 -17.37 -17.21
CA ASP A 182 -19.96 -16.68 -15.91
C ASP A 182 -19.94 -17.71 -14.76
N LEU A 183 -20.52 -18.91 -14.96
CA LEU A 183 -20.45 -20.02 -14.02
C LEU A 183 -19.02 -20.56 -13.87
N ALA A 184 -18.33 -20.74 -15.00
CA ALA A 184 -16.92 -21.12 -14.99
C ALA A 184 -16.02 -20.11 -14.28
N ILE A 185 -16.25 -18.80 -14.47
CA ILE A 185 -15.52 -17.73 -13.77
C ILE A 185 -15.71 -17.86 -12.26
N ILE A 186 -16.96 -18.02 -11.81
CA ILE A 186 -17.32 -18.10 -10.39
C ILE A 186 -16.64 -19.29 -9.72
N ASP A 187 -16.78 -20.47 -10.29
CA ASP A 187 -16.24 -21.68 -9.68
C ASP A 187 -14.72 -21.76 -9.77
N PHE A 188 -14.14 -21.25 -10.85
CA PHE A 188 -12.69 -21.11 -10.95
C PHE A 188 -12.12 -20.23 -9.84
N LEU A 189 -12.74 -19.06 -9.58
CA LEU A 189 -12.31 -18.15 -8.51
C LEU A 189 -12.52 -18.74 -7.12
N LEU A 190 -13.61 -19.48 -6.88
CA LEU A 190 -13.88 -20.16 -5.61
C LEU A 190 -12.90 -21.29 -5.33
N SER A 191 -12.48 -22.01 -6.38
CA SER A 191 -11.57 -23.14 -6.26
C SER A 191 -10.11 -22.73 -6.14
N THR A 192 -9.66 -21.73 -6.91
CA THR A 192 -8.24 -21.35 -7.01
C THR A 192 -7.84 -20.19 -6.10
N GLY A 193 -8.79 -19.31 -5.79
CA GLY A 193 -8.53 -18.10 -4.99
C GLY A 193 -7.51 -17.14 -5.59
N VAL A 194 -7.30 -17.14 -6.90
CA VAL A 194 -6.35 -16.24 -7.58
C VAL A 194 -6.77 -14.77 -7.46
N ARG A 195 -5.82 -13.84 -7.58
CA ARG A 195 -6.12 -12.40 -7.62
C ARG A 195 -6.72 -12.03 -8.97
N VAL A 196 -7.52 -10.96 -9.02
CA VAL A 196 -8.15 -10.53 -10.29
C VAL A 196 -7.12 -10.26 -11.39
N SER A 197 -5.99 -9.65 -11.07
CA SER A 197 -4.91 -9.40 -12.03
C SER A 197 -4.22 -10.67 -12.53
N GLU A 198 -4.14 -11.69 -11.69
CA GLU A 198 -3.64 -13.02 -12.07
C GLU A 198 -4.64 -13.71 -12.98
N PHE A 199 -5.92 -13.73 -12.56
CA PHE A 199 -7.01 -14.37 -13.29
C PHE A 199 -7.13 -13.91 -14.75
N VAL A 200 -7.11 -12.59 -14.99
CA VAL A 200 -7.26 -12.06 -16.35
C VAL A 200 -6.03 -12.32 -17.25
N ASN A 201 -4.89 -12.64 -16.66
CA ASN A 201 -3.66 -12.95 -17.39
C ASN A 201 -3.45 -14.44 -17.64
N LEU A 202 -4.28 -15.32 -17.07
CA LEU A 202 -4.17 -16.77 -17.29
C LEU A 202 -4.35 -17.11 -18.77
N LYS A 203 -3.49 -18.00 -19.24
CA LYS A 203 -3.55 -18.58 -20.57
C LYS A 203 -4.13 -20.01 -20.51
N GLN A 204 -4.59 -20.52 -21.63
CA GLN A 204 -5.05 -21.92 -21.70
C GLN A 204 -3.91 -22.90 -21.39
N SER A 205 -2.68 -22.55 -21.80
CA SER A 205 -1.47 -23.35 -21.54
C SER A 205 -1.09 -23.45 -20.07
N ASP A 206 -1.61 -22.55 -19.21
CA ASP A 206 -1.32 -22.57 -17.77
C ASP A 206 -2.16 -23.61 -17.01
N VAL A 207 -3.14 -24.25 -17.68
CA VAL A 207 -4.11 -25.17 -17.07
C VAL A 207 -3.86 -26.59 -17.52
N ASP A 208 -3.64 -27.47 -16.56
CA ASP A 208 -3.67 -28.92 -16.76
C ASP A 208 -5.00 -29.47 -16.26
N LEU A 209 -5.91 -29.72 -17.21
CA LEU A 209 -7.23 -30.28 -16.91
C LEU A 209 -7.15 -31.75 -16.45
N ASN A 210 -6.14 -32.52 -16.83
CA ASN A 210 -6.00 -33.89 -16.38
C ASN A 210 -5.74 -33.97 -14.89
N ASN A 211 -4.74 -33.21 -14.43
CA ASN A 211 -4.36 -33.16 -13.02
C ASN A 211 -5.17 -32.15 -12.20
N GLY A 212 -5.98 -31.31 -12.84
CA GLY A 212 -6.75 -30.24 -12.17
C GLY A 212 -5.86 -29.17 -11.55
N THR A 213 -4.74 -28.85 -12.18
CA THR A 213 -3.77 -27.86 -11.70
C THR A 213 -3.71 -26.64 -12.61
N VAL A 214 -3.39 -25.49 -12.02
CA VAL A 214 -3.20 -24.24 -12.75
C VAL A 214 -1.93 -23.55 -12.25
N ASN A 215 -1.04 -23.21 -13.16
CA ASN A 215 0.17 -22.46 -12.86
C ASN A 215 -0.12 -20.95 -12.94
N VAL A 216 0.11 -20.24 -11.85
CA VAL A 216 -0.22 -18.83 -11.72
C VAL A 216 1.04 -18.01 -11.49
N TYR A 217 1.28 -17.03 -12.35
CA TYR A 217 2.34 -16.06 -12.16
C TYR A 217 1.85 -14.87 -11.34
N ALA A 218 2.43 -14.66 -10.18
CA ALA A 218 2.12 -13.55 -9.31
C ALA A 218 2.95 -12.32 -9.68
N THR A 219 2.39 -11.40 -10.44
CA THR A 219 3.07 -10.17 -10.94
C THR A 219 3.69 -9.33 -9.81
N LYS A 220 3.08 -9.34 -8.61
CA LYS A 220 3.56 -8.56 -7.45
C LYS A 220 4.80 -9.16 -6.80
N THR A 221 4.91 -10.49 -6.77
CA THR A 221 6.01 -11.22 -6.13
C THR A 221 7.02 -11.76 -7.13
N ARG A 222 6.67 -11.73 -8.43
CA ARG A 222 7.44 -12.31 -9.54
C ARG A 222 7.71 -13.81 -9.37
N GLU A 223 6.78 -14.54 -8.76
CA GLU A 223 6.90 -15.95 -8.46
C GLU A 223 5.77 -16.75 -9.12
N TRP A 224 6.07 -17.97 -9.51
CA TRP A 224 5.10 -18.95 -9.94
C TRP A 224 4.57 -19.73 -8.75
N ARG A 225 3.28 -20.07 -8.78
CA ARG A 225 2.67 -21.01 -7.86
C ARG A 225 1.62 -21.86 -8.56
N THR A 226 1.40 -23.05 -8.06
CA THR A 226 0.34 -23.93 -8.51
C THR A 226 -0.88 -23.79 -7.61
N VAL A 227 -2.06 -23.68 -8.21
CA VAL A 227 -3.37 -23.72 -7.56
C VAL A 227 -4.19 -24.87 -8.15
N TYR A 228 -5.29 -25.23 -7.51
CA TYR A 228 -6.00 -26.47 -7.79
C TYR A 228 -7.45 -26.19 -8.16
N LEU A 229 -7.99 -26.97 -9.10
CA LEU A 229 -9.39 -26.96 -9.49
C LEU A 229 -10.14 -28.08 -8.74
N ASP A 230 -11.21 -27.72 -8.07
CA ASP A 230 -12.16 -28.72 -7.57
C ASP A 230 -13.03 -29.27 -8.72
N SER A 231 -13.82 -30.29 -8.43
CA SER A 231 -14.63 -30.98 -9.43
C SER A 231 -15.60 -30.06 -10.19
N ASN A 232 -16.21 -29.11 -9.49
CA ASN A 232 -17.14 -28.14 -10.10
C ASN A 232 -16.41 -27.16 -11.02
N ALA A 233 -15.28 -26.59 -10.54
CA ALA A 233 -14.48 -25.67 -11.33
C ALA A 233 -13.93 -26.35 -12.59
N LYS A 234 -13.46 -27.60 -12.47
CA LYS A 234 -12.98 -28.39 -13.61
C LYS A 234 -14.10 -28.63 -14.61
N LYS A 235 -15.27 -29.10 -14.17
CA LYS A 235 -16.43 -29.35 -15.03
C LYS A 235 -16.85 -28.08 -15.77
N HIS A 236 -17.13 -26.98 -15.05
CA HIS A 236 -17.61 -25.76 -15.67
C HIS A 236 -16.56 -25.08 -16.55
N LEU A 237 -15.27 -25.26 -16.26
CA LEU A 237 -14.20 -24.79 -17.13
C LEU A 237 -14.18 -25.57 -18.45
N ILE A 238 -14.31 -26.91 -18.42
CA ILE A 238 -14.42 -27.76 -19.62
C ILE A 238 -15.64 -27.35 -20.43
N ASP A 239 -16.81 -27.21 -19.80
CA ASP A 239 -18.03 -26.78 -20.47
C ASP A 239 -17.83 -25.42 -21.16
N TYR A 240 -17.17 -24.48 -20.50
CA TYR A 240 -16.89 -23.17 -21.08
C TYR A 240 -15.93 -23.28 -22.27
N LEU A 241 -14.82 -24.02 -22.14
CA LEU A 241 -13.84 -24.19 -23.22
C LEU A 241 -14.47 -24.83 -24.47
N ASN A 242 -15.37 -25.78 -24.28
CA ASN A 242 -16.10 -26.45 -25.38
C ASN A 242 -17.07 -25.50 -26.12
N THR A 243 -17.52 -24.40 -25.44
CA THR A 243 -18.37 -23.38 -26.08
C THR A 243 -17.59 -22.28 -26.76
N ARG A 244 -16.25 -22.22 -26.58
CA ARG A 244 -15.43 -21.19 -27.20
C ARG A 244 -15.29 -21.39 -28.70
N ASN A 245 -15.40 -20.27 -29.40
CA ASN A 245 -15.18 -20.17 -30.84
C ASN A 245 -14.23 -19.00 -31.12
N ASP A 246 -13.02 -19.04 -30.51
CA ASP A 246 -11.97 -18.06 -30.71
C ASP A 246 -10.57 -18.68 -30.52
N TYR A 247 -9.56 -18.03 -31.08
CA TYR A 247 -8.14 -18.45 -31.01
C TYR A 247 -7.34 -17.69 -29.96
N SER A 248 -8.02 -17.02 -29.01
CA SER A 248 -7.32 -16.25 -27.97
C SER A 248 -6.53 -17.19 -27.04
N GLU A 249 -5.28 -16.84 -26.77
CA GLU A 249 -4.44 -17.58 -25.81
C GLU A 249 -4.94 -17.50 -24.36
N TYR A 250 -5.70 -16.44 -24.02
CA TYR A 250 -6.21 -16.21 -22.67
C TYR A 250 -7.28 -17.23 -22.30
N LEU A 251 -7.24 -17.68 -21.04
CA LEU A 251 -8.17 -18.70 -20.53
C LEU A 251 -9.62 -18.20 -20.58
N PHE A 252 -9.88 -16.97 -20.15
CA PHE A 252 -11.22 -16.38 -20.15
C PHE A 252 -11.27 -15.15 -21.07
N THR A 253 -12.29 -15.14 -21.94
CA THR A 253 -12.46 -14.07 -22.94
C THR A 253 -13.87 -13.46 -22.90
N ASN A 254 -13.97 -12.25 -23.44
CA ASN A 254 -15.25 -11.63 -23.80
C ASN A 254 -15.13 -11.06 -25.21
N ASN A 255 -16.01 -11.50 -26.12
CA ASN A 255 -15.96 -11.13 -27.53
C ASN A 255 -14.54 -11.33 -28.14
N LYS A 256 -13.96 -12.52 -27.93
CA LYS A 256 -12.61 -12.91 -28.40
C LYS A 256 -11.44 -12.10 -27.83
N LYS A 257 -11.70 -11.18 -26.91
CA LYS A 257 -10.68 -10.35 -26.25
C LYS A 257 -10.52 -10.77 -24.78
N LYS A 258 -9.31 -10.56 -24.26
CA LYS A 258 -8.98 -10.72 -22.85
C LYS A 258 -9.99 -9.99 -21.95
N LEU A 259 -10.42 -10.61 -20.85
CA LEU A 259 -11.25 -9.96 -19.84
C LEU A 259 -10.47 -8.85 -19.12
N SER A 260 -11.14 -7.74 -18.83
CA SER A 260 -10.58 -6.72 -17.92
C SER A 260 -10.90 -7.07 -16.46
N ASN A 261 -10.10 -6.52 -15.53
CA ASN A 261 -10.36 -6.65 -14.10
C ASN A 261 -11.80 -6.21 -13.75
N SER A 262 -12.23 -5.08 -14.31
CA SER A 262 -13.58 -4.55 -14.08
C SER A 262 -14.67 -5.47 -14.63
N ALA A 263 -14.43 -6.15 -15.75
CA ALA A 263 -15.40 -7.07 -16.30
C ALA A 263 -15.63 -8.28 -15.38
N VAL A 264 -14.57 -8.82 -14.77
CA VAL A 264 -14.66 -9.91 -13.79
C VAL A 264 -15.41 -9.45 -12.54
N GLU A 265 -15.00 -8.30 -11.96
CA GLU A 265 -15.67 -7.76 -10.77
C GLU A 265 -17.17 -7.48 -11.03
N ASN A 266 -17.51 -6.95 -12.22
CA ASN A 266 -18.90 -6.71 -12.61
C ASN A 266 -19.74 -7.99 -12.69
N VAL A 267 -19.15 -9.12 -13.13
CA VAL A 267 -19.83 -10.43 -13.11
C VAL A 267 -20.18 -10.82 -11.67
N LEU A 268 -19.22 -10.72 -10.75
CA LEU A 268 -19.44 -11.09 -9.34
C LEU A 268 -20.43 -10.16 -8.64
N HIS A 269 -20.31 -8.86 -8.85
CA HIS A 269 -21.24 -7.87 -8.31
C HIS A 269 -22.67 -8.05 -8.83
N LYS A 270 -22.82 -8.32 -10.14
CA LYS A 270 -24.12 -8.57 -10.76
C LYS A 270 -24.84 -9.73 -10.09
N TYR A 271 -24.18 -10.88 -9.98
CA TYR A 271 -24.82 -12.07 -9.42
C TYR A 271 -24.94 -12.01 -7.90
N GLY A 272 -23.98 -11.41 -7.18
CA GLY A 272 -24.10 -11.19 -5.76
C GLY A 272 -25.33 -10.35 -5.38
N ARG A 273 -25.60 -9.27 -6.13
CA ARG A 273 -26.80 -8.43 -5.93
C ARG A 273 -28.09 -9.16 -6.30
N LYS A 274 -28.10 -9.88 -7.42
CA LYS A 274 -29.27 -10.61 -7.87
C LYS A 274 -29.63 -11.78 -6.93
N SER A 275 -28.66 -12.38 -6.28
CA SER A 275 -28.85 -13.43 -5.27
C SER A 275 -29.25 -12.88 -3.90
N HIS A 276 -29.49 -11.58 -3.76
CA HIS A 276 -29.83 -10.89 -2.50
C HIS A 276 -28.83 -11.15 -1.36
N ILE A 277 -27.54 -11.31 -1.71
CA ILE A 277 -26.47 -11.51 -0.73
C ILE A 277 -26.04 -10.13 -0.17
N ASN A 278 -26.18 -9.94 1.13
CA ASN A 278 -25.81 -8.71 1.80
C ASN A 278 -24.28 -8.61 2.06
N LYS A 279 -23.48 -9.03 1.08
CA LYS A 279 -22.02 -8.95 1.09
C LYS A 279 -21.53 -8.44 -0.25
N HIS A 280 -20.46 -7.64 -0.23
CA HIS A 280 -19.87 -7.13 -1.47
C HIS A 280 -19.12 -8.24 -2.20
N CYS A 281 -19.79 -8.92 -3.14
CA CYS A 281 -19.20 -10.00 -3.93
C CYS A 281 -18.11 -9.45 -4.85
N SER A 282 -16.87 -9.83 -4.57
CA SER A 282 -15.65 -9.43 -5.28
C SER A 282 -14.68 -10.61 -5.36
N VAL A 283 -13.71 -10.57 -6.26
CA VAL A 283 -12.66 -11.60 -6.34
C VAL A 283 -11.97 -11.80 -4.99
N HIS A 284 -11.80 -10.72 -4.23
CA HIS A 284 -11.19 -10.82 -2.90
C HIS A 284 -12.08 -11.54 -1.88
N LEU A 285 -13.41 -11.38 -1.95
CA LEU A 285 -14.35 -12.12 -1.11
C LEU A 285 -14.30 -13.62 -1.44
N PHE A 286 -14.27 -13.99 -2.72
CA PHE A 286 -14.18 -15.38 -3.18
C PHE A 286 -12.88 -16.04 -2.69
N ARG A 287 -11.77 -15.33 -2.79
CA ARG A 287 -10.48 -15.77 -2.28
C ARG A 287 -10.49 -15.99 -0.76
N LYS A 288 -11.15 -15.10 0.01
CA LYS A 288 -11.35 -15.28 1.46
C LYS A 288 -12.22 -16.51 1.74
N THR A 289 -13.25 -16.73 0.93
CA THR A 289 -14.13 -17.88 1.06
C THR A 289 -13.37 -19.18 0.92
N LEU A 290 -12.54 -19.32 -0.13
CA LEU A 290 -11.68 -20.48 -0.29
C LEU A 290 -10.79 -20.70 0.91
N ALA A 291 -10.10 -19.67 1.33
CA ALA A 291 -9.16 -19.77 2.43
C ALA A 291 -9.82 -20.17 3.75
N THR A 292 -10.98 -19.57 4.06
CA THR A 292 -11.78 -19.95 5.23
C THR A 292 -12.27 -21.40 5.14
N LYS A 293 -12.70 -21.83 3.95
CA LYS A 293 -13.13 -23.21 3.69
C LYS A 293 -12.00 -24.22 3.90
N LEU A 294 -10.80 -23.93 3.36
CA LEU A 294 -9.62 -24.79 3.53
C LEU A 294 -9.21 -24.87 5.01
N TYR A 295 -9.21 -23.74 5.72
CA TYR A 295 -8.90 -23.68 7.14
C TYR A 295 -9.89 -24.51 7.95
N LYS A 296 -11.21 -24.34 7.74
CA LYS A 296 -12.27 -25.12 8.40
C LYS A 296 -12.17 -26.63 8.13
N LYS A 297 -11.58 -27.02 7.01
CA LYS A 297 -11.28 -28.42 6.69
C LYS A 297 -9.97 -28.92 7.30
N GLY A 298 -9.31 -28.14 8.15
CA GLY A 298 -8.09 -28.52 8.86
C GLY A 298 -6.79 -28.34 8.07
N MET A 299 -6.81 -27.60 6.96
CA MET A 299 -5.56 -27.33 6.24
C MET A 299 -4.71 -26.33 7.02
N ASP A 300 -3.42 -26.63 7.16
CA ASP A 300 -2.47 -25.77 7.83
C ASP A 300 -2.36 -24.38 7.18
N VAL A 301 -2.25 -23.32 8.00
CA VAL A 301 -2.24 -21.92 7.56
C VAL A 301 -1.08 -21.64 6.61
N SER A 302 0.06 -22.29 6.80
CA SER A 302 1.23 -22.13 5.93
C SER A 302 0.99 -22.68 4.52
N LYS A 303 0.28 -23.81 4.41
CA LYS A 303 -0.13 -24.41 3.13
C LYS A 303 -1.16 -23.52 2.42
N ILE A 304 -2.12 -22.97 3.16
CA ILE A 304 -3.10 -22.01 2.63
C ILE A 304 -2.38 -20.74 2.12
N ALA A 305 -1.41 -20.22 2.89
CA ALA A 305 -0.61 -19.08 2.47
C ALA A 305 0.14 -19.35 1.16
N LYS A 306 0.70 -20.54 0.98
CA LYS A 306 1.38 -20.96 -0.24
C LYS A 306 0.44 -21.01 -1.45
N ILE A 307 -0.74 -21.64 -1.31
CA ILE A 307 -1.78 -21.68 -2.37
C ILE A 307 -2.18 -20.25 -2.77
N LEU A 308 -2.42 -19.40 -1.80
CA LEU A 308 -2.84 -18.03 -2.04
C LEU A 308 -1.69 -17.13 -2.53
N GLY A 309 -0.44 -17.50 -2.38
CA GLY A 309 0.73 -16.66 -2.70
C GLY A 309 0.81 -15.45 -1.79
N HIS A 310 0.77 -15.67 -0.48
CA HIS A 310 1.03 -14.66 0.53
C HIS A 310 2.50 -14.72 0.96
N HIS A 311 3.21 -13.61 0.88
CA HIS A 311 4.60 -13.51 1.33
C HIS A 311 4.78 -13.75 2.85
N SER A 312 3.75 -13.47 3.63
CA SER A 312 3.79 -13.58 5.08
C SER A 312 2.63 -14.41 5.58
N VAL A 313 2.95 -15.46 6.32
CA VAL A 313 1.97 -16.28 7.05
C VAL A 313 1.12 -15.42 7.96
N LYS A 314 1.70 -14.37 8.60
CA LYS A 314 0.96 -13.37 9.40
C LYS A 314 -0.21 -12.73 8.65
N THR A 315 -0.08 -12.54 7.32
CA THR A 315 -1.20 -12.03 6.52
C THR A 315 -2.35 -13.02 6.47
N THR A 316 -2.04 -14.30 6.35
CA THR A 316 -3.04 -15.37 6.34
C THR A 316 -3.68 -15.52 7.73
N GLU A 317 -2.90 -15.57 8.79
CA GLU A 317 -3.36 -15.62 10.18
C GLU A 317 -4.29 -14.45 10.53
N LEU A 318 -3.90 -13.22 10.21
CA LEU A 318 -4.70 -12.02 10.43
C LEU A 318 -6.06 -12.10 9.70
N TYR A 319 -6.12 -12.78 8.56
CA TYR A 319 -7.37 -12.93 7.79
C TYR A 319 -8.27 -14.04 8.33
N TYR A 320 -7.75 -15.09 8.97
CA TYR A 320 -8.50 -16.29 9.34
C TYR A 320 -8.71 -16.45 10.85
N LEU A 321 -7.78 -15.99 11.69
CA LEU A 321 -7.96 -16.02 13.16
C LEU A 321 -9.16 -15.20 13.64
N THR A 322 -9.63 -14.22 12.86
CA THR A 322 -10.83 -13.43 13.19
C THR A 322 -12.14 -14.21 12.97
N VAL A 323 -12.09 -15.36 12.28
CA VAL A 323 -13.26 -16.22 12.01
C VAL A 323 -13.47 -17.24 13.12
N CYS A 324 -12.49 -17.43 13.98
CA CYS A 324 -12.38 -18.60 14.84
C CYS A 324 -13.08 -18.56 16.19
N GLU A 325 -13.88 -17.54 16.55
CA GLU A 325 -14.61 -17.64 17.82
C GLU A 325 -15.63 -18.81 17.83
N GLU A 326 -16.30 -19.03 16.70
CA GLU A 326 -17.21 -20.18 16.56
C GLU A 326 -16.44 -21.51 16.39
N ASP A 327 -15.32 -21.49 15.67
CA ASP A 327 -14.48 -22.67 15.46
C ASP A 327 -13.72 -23.05 16.75
N VAL A 328 -13.25 -22.08 17.55
CA VAL A 328 -12.66 -22.32 18.87
C VAL A 328 -13.70 -23.01 19.78
N ARG A 329 -14.94 -22.54 19.77
CA ARG A 329 -16.03 -23.14 20.55
C ARG A 329 -16.35 -24.56 20.07
N TYR A 330 -16.35 -24.80 18.76
CA TYR A 330 -16.60 -26.14 18.20
C TYR A 330 -15.45 -27.09 18.50
N THR A 331 -14.22 -26.66 18.26
CA THR A 331 -13.02 -27.45 18.56
C THR A 331 -12.88 -27.73 20.05
N TYR A 332 -13.15 -26.74 20.92
CA TYR A 332 -13.18 -26.94 22.38
C TYR A 332 -14.20 -28.00 22.76
N LYS A 333 -15.43 -27.94 22.21
CA LYS A 333 -16.47 -28.93 22.48
C LYS A 333 -16.19 -30.32 21.92
N SER A 334 -15.33 -30.43 20.89
CA SER A 334 -14.92 -31.72 20.30
C SER A 334 -13.75 -32.36 21.03
N LEU A 335 -13.01 -31.59 21.83
CA LEU A 335 -11.84 -32.04 22.58
C LEU A 335 -12.16 -32.25 24.08
N CYS A 336 -13.29 -31.73 24.57
CA CYS A 336 -13.84 -31.92 25.92
C CYS A 336 -15.16 -32.65 25.84
#